data_d515822861d6bb99cb5e29098a66e592
#
_entry.id   d515822861d6bb99cb5e29098a66e592
#
_cell.length_a   1.000
_cell.length_b   1.000
_cell.length_c   1.000
_cell.angle_alpha   90.00
_cell.angle_beta   90.00
_cell.angle_gamma   90.00
#
_symmetry.space_group_name_H-M   'P 1'
#
loop_
_entity.id
_entity.type
_entity.pdbx_description
1 polymer ?
#
loop_
_entity_poly.entity_id
_entity_poly.type
_entity_poly.pdbx_seq_one_letter_code
_entity_poly.pdbx_strand_id
1 'polypeptide(L)'
;MRNYTYVDGGVFIKSKANMAEQYGIGQYRYPLNYELVGQTIAVVAGDKEYTLDFQCKKNVVFNGKKTEYECIKCAPDLYFVRVGFDVAVVDKKNAAVTLIVEGDIVCGTIKGAEGTAHTCAGDEMVGTNVRWVLGCSRYVNQEFIAADKMNVAWSPKDEKVTENAYRAVKIGGPYYLVDMKSDILKDVCAPFFTDHVIMVQDYDRCMAFGCVFGKGFDPIMITAYAKFL
;
A
#
# COMPACT_ATOMS: atom_id res chain seq x y z
N MET A 1 -12.51 -25.88 -4.15
CA MET A 1 -11.99 -26.66 -2.99
C MET A 1 -11.06 -25.74 -2.22
N ARG A 2 -11.33 -25.46 -0.94
CA ARG A 2 -10.47 -24.58 -0.12
C ARG A 2 -9.26 -25.39 0.34
N ASN A 3 -8.07 -24.93 -0.02
CA ASN A 3 -6.83 -25.60 0.40
C ASN A 3 -6.40 -25.09 1.78
N TYR A 4 -6.69 -25.87 2.81
CA TYR A 4 -6.21 -25.63 4.17
C TYR A 4 -5.00 -26.53 4.44
N THR A 5 -3.97 -25.99 5.07
CA THR A 5 -2.87 -26.79 5.62
C THR A 5 -2.89 -26.62 7.15
N TYR A 6 -2.97 -27.70 7.88
CA TYR A 6 -2.86 -27.71 9.34
C TYR A 6 -1.39 -27.81 9.74
N VAL A 7 -0.94 -26.94 10.62
CA VAL A 7 0.38 -26.99 11.24
C VAL A 7 0.19 -26.70 12.73
N ASP A 8 0.59 -27.64 13.59
CA ASP A 8 0.57 -27.52 15.06
C ASP A 8 -0.73 -26.94 15.66
N GLY A 9 -1.90 -27.47 15.22
CA GLY A 9 -3.21 -27.08 15.73
C GLY A 9 -3.81 -25.80 15.11
N GLY A 10 -3.13 -25.15 14.19
CA GLY A 10 -3.62 -23.98 13.44
C GLY A 10 -4.02 -24.31 12.01
N VAL A 11 -4.95 -23.53 11.44
CA VAL A 11 -5.32 -23.59 10.03
C VAL A 11 -4.58 -22.51 9.27
N PHE A 12 -3.65 -22.90 8.39
CA PHE A 12 -2.96 -21.98 7.48
C PHE A 12 -3.71 -21.86 6.15
N ILE A 13 -4.02 -20.66 5.77
CA ILE A 13 -4.67 -20.35 4.51
C ILE A 13 -3.62 -19.93 3.50
N LYS A 14 -3.45 -20.74 2.44
CA LYS A 14 -2.39 -20.52 1.44
C LYS A 14 -2.75 -19.54 0.32
N SER A 15 -4.02 -19.14 0.15
CA SER A 15 -4.41 -18.29 -0.96
C SER A 15 -4.79 -16.88 -0.55
N LYS A 16 -4.40 -15.88 -1.36
CA LYS A 16 -4.74 -14.46 -1.18
C LYS A 16 -6.26 -14.24 -1.02
N ALA A 17 -7.07 -14.92 -1.84
CA ALA A 17 -8.52 -14.80 -1.82
C ALA A 17 -9.11 -15.23 -0.48
N ASN A 18 -8.60 -16.32 0.10
CA ASN A 18 -9.13 -16.85 1.36
C ASN A 18 -8.80 -15.94 2.56
N MET A 19 -7.64 -15.29 2.55
CA MET A 19 -7.27 -14.34 3.60
C MET A 19 -8.13 -13.08 3.55
N ALA A 20 -8.28 -12.48 2.37
CA ALA A 20 -9.11 -11.31 2.19
C ALA A 20 -10.57 -11.58 2.59
N GLU A 21 -11.13 -12.75 2.23
CA GLU A 21 -12.46 -13.18 2.64
C GLU A 21 -12.55 -13.41 4.15
N GLN A 22 -11.60 -14.14 4.73
CA GLN A 22 -11.63 -14.50 6.15
C GLN A 22 -11.55 -13.28 7.07
N TYR A 23 -10.73 -12.29 6.71
CA TYR A 23 -10.56 -11.09 7.52
C TYR A 23 -11.43 -9.92 7.06
N GLY A 24 -12.19 -10.08 5.98
CA GLY A 24 -13.08 -9.05 5.46
C GLY A 24 -12.38 -7.78 4.97
N ILE A 25 -11.07 -7.86 4.66
CA ILE A 25 -10.28 -6.70 4.22
C ILE A 25 -10.28 -6.52 2.69
N GLY A 26 -10.76 -7.49 1.94
CA GLY A 26 -10.85 -7.44 0.49
C GLY A 26 -12.22 -7.08 -0.06
N GLN A 27 -13.18 -6.76 0.78
CA GLN A 27 -14.59 -6.57 0.38
C GLN A 27 -14.77 -5.41 -0.61
N TYR A 28 -14.01 -4.34 -0.45
CA TYR A 28 -14.07 -3.14 -1.30
C TYR A 28 -12.92 -3.06 -2.30
N ARG A 29 -12.24 -4.17 -2.54
CA ARG A 29 -11.09 -4.20 -3.43
C ARG A 29 -11.45 -3.68 -4.82
N TYR A 30 -10.74 -2.65 -5.25
CA TYR A 30 -10.84 -2.12 -6.60
C TYR A 30 -10.35 -3.14 -7.63
N PRO A 31 -10.92 -3.12 -8.84
CA PRO A 31 -10.44 -3.98 -9.93
C PRO A 31 -8.99 -3.63 -10.27
N LEU A 32 -8.23 -4.68 -10.64
CA LEU A 32 -6.88 -4.48 -11.13
C LEU A 32 -6.88 -3.71 -12.45
N ASN A 33 -5.95 -2.80 -12.58
CA ASN A 33 -5.75 -2.00 -13.78
C ASN A 33 -4.57 -2.56 -14.60
N TYR A 34 -4.67 -2.48 -15.92
CA TYR A 34 -3.69 -3.01 -16.87
C TYR A 34 -3.20 -1.99 -17.89
N GLU A 35 -3.45 -0.70 -17.67
CA GLU A 35 -3.04 0.38 -18.59
C GLU A 35 -1.52 0.51 -18.72
N LEU A 36 -0.76 0.01 -17.74
CA LEU A 36 0.71 0.02 -17.78
C LEU A 36 1.30 -1.13 -18.62
N VAL A 37 0.52 -2.15 -19.01
CA VAL A 37 1.02 -3.27 -19.81
C VAL A 37 1.60 -2.79 -21.13
N GLY A 38 2.80 -3.28 -21.46
CA GLY A 38 3.57 -2.90 -22.64
C GLY A 38 4.35 -1.60 -22.48
N GLN A 39 4.34 -1.00 -21.27
CA GLN A 39 5.12 0.22 -20.99
C GLN A 39 6.37 -0.13 -20.18
N THR A 40 7.45 0.58 -20.46
CA THR A 40 8.67 0.60 -19.64
C THR A 40 8.81 1.96 -18.99
N ILE A 41 8.88 2.00 -17.67
CA ILE A 41 9.07 3.22 -16.89
C ILE A 41 10.47 3.15 -16.26
N ALA A 42 11.36 4.01 -16.72
CA ALA A 42 12.66 4.23 -16.09
C ALA A 42 12.56 5.42 -15.12
N VAL A 43 13.07 5.23 -13.90
CA VAL A 43 12.98 6.20 -12.80
C VAL A 43 14.39 6.62 -12.43
N VAL A 44 14.63 7.92 -12.37
CA VAL A 44 15.89 8.51 -11.91
C VAL A 44 15.69 9.12 -10.51
N ALA A 45 16.49 8.67 -9.55
CA ALA A 45 16.44 9.15 -8.17
C ALA A 45 17.89 9.36 -7.66
N GLY A 46 18.35 10.60 -7.71
CA GLY A 46 19.77 10.92 -7.47
C GLY A 46 20.67 10.19 -8.47
N ASP A 47 21.62 9.43 -7.96
CA ASP A 47 22.58 8.66 -8.77
C ASP A 47 22.06 7.27 -9.16
N LYS A 48 20.85 6.89 -8.70
CA LYS A 48 20.27 5.57 -8.94
C LYS A 48 19.23 5.63 -10.05
N GLU A 49 19.20 4.56 -10.84
CA GLU A 49 18.17 4.33 -11.84
C GLU A 49 17.44 3.03 -11.55
N TYR A 50 16.10 3.06 -11.68
CA TYR A 50 15.23 1.90 -11.51
C TYR A 50 14.41 1.72 -12.77
N THR A 51 14.09 0.48 -13.13
CA THR A 51 13.31 0.17 -14.33
C THR A 51 12.15 -0.74 -13.99
N LEU A 52 10.95 -0.37 -14.45
CA LEU A 52 9.73 -1.16 -14.38
C LEU A 52 9.27 -1.44 -15.81
N ASP A 53 9.46 -2.67 -16.29
CA ASP A 53 9.01 -3.11 -17.63
C ASP A 53 7.80 -4.03 -17.48
N PHE A 54 6.61 -3.50 -17.79
CA PHE A 54 5.32 -4.17 -17.62
C PHE A 54 5.02 -5.08 -18.80
N GLN A 55 5.58 -6.28 -18.83
CA GLN A 55 5.50 -7.19 -19.97
C GLN A 55 4.12 -7.76 -20.25
N CYS A 56 3.34 -8.02 -19.20
CA CYS A 56 1.98 -8.57 -19.32
C CYS A 56 1.15 -8.28 -18.07
N LYS A 57 -0.10 -8.76 -18.02
CA LYS A 57 -1.04 -8.53 -16.91
C LYS A 57 -0.59 -9.10 -15.54
N LYS A 58 0.41 -9.97 -15.50
CA LYS A 58 0.84 -10.63 -14.26
C LYS A 58 2.29 -10.31 -13.88
N ASN A 59 3.13 -9.99 -14.86
CA ASN A 59 4.57 -9.88 -14.66
C ASN A 59 5.11 -8.51 -15.08
N VAL A 60 5.98 -7.99 -14.25
CA VAL A 60 6.86 -6.85 -14.49
C VAL A 60 8.30 -7.31 -14.36
N VAL A 61 9.20 -6.76 -15.16
CA VAL A 61 10.65 -6.87 -14.90
C VAL A 61 11.06 -5.62 -14.14
N PHE A 62 11.39 -5.79 -12.87
CA PHE A 62 11.87 -4.74 -11.99
C PHE A 62 13.37 -4.88 -11.80
N ASN A 63 14.15 -3.89 -12.25
CA ASN A 63 15.61 -3.90 -12.22
C ASN A 63 16.22 -5.21 -12.77
N GLY A 64 15.72 -5.69 -13.91
CA GLY A 64 16.18 -6.93 -14.55
C GLY A 64 15.62 -8.22 -13.94
N LYS A 65 14.90 -8.16 -12.82
CA LYS A 65 14.28 -9.33 -12.18
C LYS A 65 12.79 -9.42 -12.49
N LYS A 66 12.37 -10.52 -13.12
CA LYS A 66 10.96 -10.80 -13.39
C LYS A 66 10.23 -11.14 -12.09
N THR A 67 9.14 -10.45 -11.80
CA THR A 67 8.31 -10.67 -10.62
C THR A 67 6.83 -10.46 -10.93
N GLU A 68 5.95 -10.95 -10.07
CA GLU A 68 4.53 -10.67 -10.16
C GLU A 68 4.22 -9.25 -9.69
N TYR A 69 3.22 -8.63 -10.33
CA TYR A 69 2.70 -7.35 -9.89
C TYR A 69 1.17 -7.32 -9.87
N GLU A 70 0.63 -6.40 -9.11
CA GLU A 70 -0.77 -5.99 -9.15
C GLU A 70 -0.82 -4.46 -9.16
N CYS A 71 -1.72 -3.90 -9.96
CA CYS A 71 -1.83 -2.45 -10.14
C CYS A 71 -3.28 -2.01 -9.91
N ILE A 72 -3.45 -0.92 -9.17
CA ILE A 72 -4.73 -0.20 -9.02
C ILE A 72 -4.54 1.21 -9.54
N LYS A 73 -5.47 1.70 -10.35
CA LYS A 73 -5.54 3.11 -10.76
C LYS A 73 -6.22 3.92 -9.66
N CYS A 74 -5.44 4.71 -8.93
CA CYS A 74 -5.92 5.53 -7.83
C CYS A 74 -6.66 6.78 -8.31
N ALA A 75 -6.17 7.39 -9.41
CA ALA A 75 -6.74 8.58 -10.06
C ALA A 75 -6.34 8.59 -11.55
N PRO A 76 -6.82 9.52 -12.36
CA PRO A 76 -6.27 9.72 -13.70
C PRO A 76 -4.74 9.86 -13.62
N ASP A 77 -4.02 9.02 -14.38
CA ASP A 77 -2.56 8.97 -14.46
C ASP A 77 -1.80 8.68 -13.12
N LEU A 78 -2.51 8.28 -12.06
CA LEU A 78 -1.93 7.89 -10.78
C LEU A 78 -2.19 6.41 -10.50
N TYR A 79 -1.12 5.64 -10.30
CA TYR A 79 -1.19 4.18 -10.13
C TYR A 79 -0.47 3.75 -8.86
N PHE A 80 -1.11 2.89 -8.07
CA PHE A 80 -0.47 2.13 -7.00
C PHE A 80 -0.12 0.75 -7.54
N VAL A 81 1.14 0.39 -7.52
CA VAL A 81 1.66 -0.87 -8.06
C VAL A 81 2.40 -1.63 -6.97
N ARG A 82 1.90 -2.80 -6.63
CA ARG A 82 2.65 -3.78 -5.85
C ARG A 82 3.55 -4.58 -6.80
N VAL A 83 4.83 -4.65 -6.49
CA VAL A 83 5.86 -5.35 -7.28
C VAL A 83 6.54 -6.39 -6.38
N GLY A 84 6.04 -7.64 -6.36
CA GLY A 84 6.49 -8.61 -5.36
C GLY A 84 6.19 -8.13 -3.94
N PHE A 85 7.24 -7.84 -3.16
CA PHE A 85 7.15 -7.24 -1.82
C PHE A 85 7.46 -5.74 -1.79
N ASP A 86 7.76 -5.16 -2.95
CA ASP A 86 8.01 -3.72 -3.13
C ASP A 86 6.74 -3.00 -3.61
N VAL A 87 6.79 -1.67 -3.57
CA VAL A 87 5.69 -0.80 -4.04
C VAL A 87 6.24 0.27 -4.96
N ALA A 88 5.48 0.60 -6.00
CA ALA A 88 5.69 1.80 -6.80
C ALA A 88 4.39 2.61 -6.85
N VAL A 89 4.50 3.91 -6.63
CA VAL A 89 3.44 4.88 -6.95
C VAL A 89 3.89 5.65 -8.18
N VAL A 90 3.19 5.44 -9.28
CA VAL A 90 3.51 6.05 -10.57
C VAL A 90 2.54 7.19 -10.83
N ASP A 91 3.02 8.41 -10.84
CA ASP A 91 2.30 9.62 -11.21
C ASP A 91 2.77 10.07 -12.61
N LYS A 92 2.04 9.65 -13.63
CA LYS A 92 2.38 9.99 -15.02
C LYS A 92 2.12 11.45 -15.35
N LYS A 93 1.14 12.07 -14.68
CA LYS A 93 0.80 13.48 -14.90
C LYS A 93 1.94 14.39 -14.50
N ASN A 94 2.59 14.10 -13.37
CA ASN A 94 3.69 14.90 -12.83
C ASN A 94 5.07 14.30 -13.16
N ALA A 95 5.10 13.23 -13.97
CA ALA A 95 6.30 12.47 -14.32
C ALA A 95 7.13 12.05 -13.08
N ALA A 96 6.46 11.72 -12.00
CA ALA A 96 7.07 11.37 -10.72
C ALA A 96 6.79 9.91 -10.34
N VAL A 97 7.71 9.31 -9.61
CA VAL A 97 7.55 7.95 -9.08
C VAL A 97 8.10 7.90 -7.66
N THR A 98 7.31 7.33 -6.75
CA THR A 98 7.81 6.91 -5.43
C THR A 98 7.91 5.40 -5.40
N LEU A 99 9.06 4.89 -5.02
CA LEU A 99 9.31 3.48 -4.80
C LEU A 99 9.47 3.21 -3.30
N ILE A 100 8.98 2.06 -2.85
CA ILE A 100 9.39 1.48 -1.56
C ILE A 100 10.07 0.16 -1.92
N VAL A 101 11.39 0.13 -1.80
CA VAL A 101 12.24 -0.99 -2.21
C VAL A 101 13.05 -1.43 -0.99
N GLU A 102 12.95 -2.72 -0.64
CA GLU A 102 13.63 -3.29 0.54
C GLU A 102 13.36 -2.48 1.84
N GLY A 103 12.21 -1.82 1.88
CA GLY A 103 11.78 -1.00 3.00
C GLY A 103 12.24 0.46 2.95
N ASP A 104 13.03 0.88 1.97
CA ASP A 104 13.43 2.28 1.80
C ASP A 104 12.50 3.03 0.84
N ILE A 105 12.16 4.28 1.19
CA ILE A 105 11.39 5.17 0.31
C ILE A 105 12.37 5.91 -0.61
N VAL A 106 12.13 5.80 -1.90
CA VAL A 106 12.89 6.46 -2.95
C VAL A 106 11.96 7.28 -3.82
N CYS A 107 12.13 8.59 -3.85
CA CYS A 107 11.39 9.50 -4.71
C CYS A 107 12.25 9.89 -5.92
N GLY A 108 11.70 9.73 -7.12
CA GLY A 108 12.38 10.03 -8.36
C GLY A 108 11.44 10.56 -9.44
N THR A 109 12.00 10.84 -10.61
CA THR A 109 11.25 11.28 -11.80
C THR A 109 11.35 10.25 -12.91
N ILE A 110 10.38 10.26 -13.82
CA ILE A 110 10.40 9.43 -15.02
C ILE A 110 11.49 9.96 -15.97
N LYS A 111 12.44 9.11 -16.33
CA LYS A 111 13.56 9.46 -17.22
C LYS A 111 13.07 10.00 -18.55
N GLY A 112 13.61 11.14 -18.94
CA GLY A 112 13.28 11.78 -20.21
C GLY A 112 11.97 12.58 -20.21
N ALA A 113 11.28 12.70 -19.09
CA ALA A 113 10.13 13.56 -18.90
C ALA A 113 10.44 14.71 -17.95
N GLU A 114 9.83 15.87 -18.17
CA GLU A 114 9.90 16.97 -17.21
C GLU A 114 8.95 16.70 -16.04
N GLY A 115 9.48 16.69 -14.83
CA GLY A 115 8.72 16.39 -13.63
C GLY A 115 9.44 16.76 -12.36
N THR A 116 8.72 16.71 -11.25
CA THR A 116 9.28 16.97 -9.92
C THR A 116 9.01 15.75 -9.05
N ALA A 117 10.07 15.21 -8.44
CA ALA A 117 9.94 14.08 -7.52
C ALA A 117 9.00 14.42 -6.35
N HIS A 118 8.26 13.42 -5.90
CA HIS A 118 7.44 13.53 -4.69
C HIS A 118 8.31 13.85 -3.47
N THR A 119 7.73 14.46 -2.46
CA THR A 119 8.46 14.94 -1.28
C THR A 119 7.92 14.29 0.01
N CYS A 120 8.75 14.27 1.05
CA CYS A 120 8.27 13.90 2.38
C CYS A 120 7.11 14.81 2.79
N ALA A 121 6.06 14.25 3.37
CA ALA A 121 4.90 15.01 3.82
C ALA A 121 5.21 15.89 5.06
N GLY A 122 6.24 15.54 5.85
CA GLY A 122 6.55 16.23 7.09
C GLY A 122 5.36 16.28 8.04
N ASP A 123 5.04 17.47 8.55
CA ASP A 123 3.94 17.68 9.49
C ASP A 123 2.57 17.88 8.81
N GLU A 124 2.47 17.81 7.47
CA GLU A 124 1.21 18.11 6.76
C GLU A 124 0.03 17.21 7.17
N MET A 125 0.31 16.02 7.68
CA MET A 125 -0.73 15.08 8.12
C MET A 125 -1.07 15.21 9.62
N VAL A 126 -0.27 15.93 10.40
CA VAL A 126 -0.47 16.06 11.85
C VAL A 126 -1.81 16.69 12.16
N GLY A 127 -2.54 16.09 13.11
CA GLY A 127 -3.90 16.48 13.47
C GLY A 127 -5.02 15.85 12.61
N THR A 128 -4.66 15.12 11.55
CA THR A 128 -5.64 14.34 10.79
C THR A 128 -6.07 13.11 11.60
N ASN A 129 -7.39 12.89 11.69
CA ASN A 129 -7.97 11.70 12.29
C ASN A 129 -8.96 11.08 11.32
N VAL A 130 -8.68 9.86 10.87
CA VAL A 130 -9.44 9.20 9.81
C VAL A 130 -9.66 7.72 10.12
N ARG A 131 -10.87 7.25 9.83
CA ARG A 131 -11.22 5.83 9.82
C ARG A 131 -11.27 5.32 8.39
N TRP A 132 -10.40 4.38 8.06
CA TRP A 132 -10.41 3.67 6.78
C TRP A 132 -11.21 2.38 6.91
N VAL A 133 -12.35 2.30 6.25
CA VAL A 133 -13.25 1.14 6.26
C VAL A 133 -12.85 0.21 5.11
N LEU A 134 -12.38 -0.97 5.45
CA LEU A 134 -11.90 -2.01 4.53
C LEU A 134 -12.98 -3.04 4.16
N GLY A 135 -14.05 -3.09 4.94
CA GLY A 135 -15.17 -4.01 4.77
C GLY A 135 -16.23 -3.79 5.85
N CYS A 136 -17.34 -4.53 5.84
CA CYS A 136 -18.50 -4.32 6.73
C CYS A 136 -18.16 -4.30 8.22
N SER A 137 -17.11 -5.03 8.64
CA SER A 137 -16.71 -5.13 10.05
C SER A 137 -15.23 -4.85 10.26
N ARG A 138 -14.55 -4.31 9.25
CA ARG A 138 -13.11 -4.10 9.30
C ARG A 138 -12.78 -2.66 8.96
N TYR A 139 -12.10 -2.00 9.89
CA TYR A 139 -11.59 -0.64 9.70
C TYR A 139 -10.28 -0.45 10.47
N VAL A 140 -9.55 0.56 10.11
CA VAL A 140 -8.40 1.09 10.82
C VAL A 140 -8.63 2.57 11.10
N ASN A 141 -8.48 2.97 12.36
CA ASN A 141 -8.40 4.37 12.75
C ASN A 141 -6.95 4.79 12.73
N GLN A 142 -6.68 5.95 12.18
CA GLN A 142 -5.37 6.59 12.15
C GLN A 142 -5.52 8.03 12.65
N GLU A 143 -4.77 8.37 13.68
CA GLU A 143 -4.63 9.72 14.20
C GLU A 143 -3.16 10.12 14.11
N PHE A 144 -2.84 11.07 13.24
CA PHE A 144 -1.47 11.52 13.00
C PHE A 144 -1.07 12.54 14.06
N ILE A 145 -0.20 12.13 15.00
CA ILE A 145 0.16 12.93 16.19
C ILE A 145 1.50 13.66 16.06
N ALA A 146 2.37 13.21 15.15
CA ALA A 146 3.63 13.85 14.78
C ALA A 146 4.00 13.50 13.34
N ALA A 147 5.06 14.05 12.77
CA ALA A 147 5.52 13.80 11.40
C ALA A 147 5.87 12.32 11.12
N ASP A 148 6.17 11.55 12.15
CA ASP A 148 6.64 10.17 12.08
C ASP A 148 5.85 9.20 13.01
N LYS A 149 4.83 9.72 13.73
CA LYS A 149 4.06 8.96 14.72
C LYS A 149 2.57 9.10 14.53
N MET A 150 1.87 8.00 14.64
CA MET A 150 0.43 7.95 14.63
C MET A 150 -0.11 7.02 15.71
N ASN A 151 -1.30 7.31 16.20
CA ASN A 151 -2.12 6.37 16.95
C ASN A 151 -2.92 5.54 15.98
N VAL A 152 -2.93 4.23 16.18
CA VAL A 152 -3.68 3.28 15.33
C VAL A 152 -4.56 2.39 16.19
N ALA A 153 -5.81 2.22 15.77
CA ALA A 153 -6.73 1.25 16.33
C ALA A 153 -7.42 0.45 15.22
N TRP A 154 -7.53 -0.87 15.40
CA TRP A 154 -8.15 -1.79 14.44
C TRP A 154 -9.44 -2.39 14.99
N SER A 155 -10.47 -2.50 14.13
CA SER A 155 -11.66 -3.28 14.49
C SER A 155 -11.38 -4.79 14.47
N PRO A 156 -12.12 -5.59 15.26
CA PRO A 156 -13.23 -5.21 16.16
C PRO A 156 -12.80 -4.83 17.58
N LYS A 157 -11.52 -4.63 17.83
CA LYS A 157 -10.98 -4.35 19.18
C LYS A 157 -10.44 -2.93 19.27
N ASP A 158 -11.32 -1.97 19.04
CA ASP A 158 -11.01 -0.53 19.03
C ASP A 158 -10.48 0.03 20.35
N GLU A 159 -10.59 -0.72 21.43
CA GLU A 159 -10.15 -0.29 22.76
C GLU A 159 -8.63 -0.28 22.89
N LYS A 160 -7.91 -0.97 21.99
CA LYS A 160 -6.45 -0.99 21.99
C LYS A 160 -5.88 -0.03 20.97
N VAL A 161 -5.66 1.20 21.39
CA VAL A 161 -4.88 2.18 20.61
C VAL A 161 -3.39 1.91 20.82
N THR A 162 -2.62 1.87 19.74
CA THR A 162 -1.17 1.75 19.80
C THR A 162 -0.51 2.89 19.03
N GLU A 163 0.55 3.46 19.61
CA GLU A 163 1.43 4.39 18.90
C GLU A 163 2.31 3.59 17.94
N ASN A 164 2.33 4.01 16.68
CA ASN A 164 3.09 3.37 15.61
C ASN A 164 3.92 4.40 14.86
N ALA A 165 5.09 3.99 14.40
CA ALA A 165 5.85 4.75 13.44
C ALA A 165 5.21 4.68 12.06
N TYR A 166 5.24 5.78 11.33
CA TYR A 166 4.87 5.84 9.93
C TYR A 166 5.83 6.73 9.13
N ARG A 167 5.78 6.60 7.84
CA ARG A 167 6.42 7.51 6.89
C ARG A 167 5.38 7.95 5.88
N ALA A 168 5.40 9.22 5.50
CA ALA A 168 4.48 9.72 4.49
C ALA A 168 5.19 10.51 3.41
N VAL A 169 4.73 10.33 2.18
CA VAL A 169 5.18 11.06 1.00
C VAL A 169 3.99 11.80 0.41
N LYS A 170 4.16 13.10 0.18
CA LYS A 170 3.20 13.89 -0.57
C LYS A 170 3.32 13.57 -2.05
N ILE A 171 2.29 12.96 -2.60
CA ILE A 171 2.22 12.64 -4.03
C ILE A 171 1.80 13.88 -4.84
N GLY A 172 0.89 14.67 -4.28
CA GLY A 172 0.41 15.91 -4.87
C GLY A 172 -1.08 16.12 -4.63
N GLY A 173 -1.52 17.37 -4.52
CA GLY A 173 -2.90 17.69 -4.18
C GLY A 173 -3.35 16.98 -2.91
N PRO A 174 -4.44 16.20 -2.96
CA PRO A 174 -4.98 15.49 -1.79
C PRO A 174 -4.35 14.11 -1.55
N TYR A 175 -3.33 13.70 -2.33
CA TYR A 175 -2.79 12.34 -2.30
C TYR A 175 -1.54 12.24 -1.43
N TYR A 176 -1.55 11.28 -0.51
CA TYR A 176 -0.42 10.93 0.33
C TYR A 176 -0.17 9.43 0.27
N LEU A 177 1.08 9.03 0.08
CA LEU A 177 1.51 7.65 0.33
C LEU A 177 1.88 7.54 1.79
N VAL A 178 1.20 6.65 2.52
CA VAL A 178 1.48 6.34 3.92
C VAL A 178 1.99 4.92 4.03
N ASP A 179 3.18 4.76 4.58
CA ASP A 179 3.79 3.48 4.95
C ASP A 179 3.77 3.37 6.47
N MET A 180 2.97 2.47 6.96
CA MET A 180 2.74 2.24 8.37
C MET A 180 3.29 0.87 8.78
N LYS A 181 4.27 0.86 9.68
CA LYS A 181 4.68 -0.35 10.39
C LYS A 181 3.70 -0.59 11.51
N SER A 182 3.07 -1.76 11.54
CA SER A 182 2.07 -2.05 12.56
C SER A 182 2.16 -3.47 13.09
N ASP A 183 2.39 -3.56 14.40
CA ASP A 183 2.27 -4.80 15.15
C ASP A 183 0.81 -5.14 15.51
N ILE A 184 -0.12 -4.25 15.23
CA ILE A 184 -1.54 -4.39 15.62
C ILE A 184 -2.20 -5.60 14.97
N LEU A 185 -1.81 -5.94 13.76
CA LEU A 185 -2.34 -7.12 13.11
C LEU A 185 -1.82 -8.43 13.74
N LYS A 186 -0.78 -8.40 14.60
CA LYS A 186 -0.41 -9.53 15.44
C LYS A 186 -1.55 -9.98 16.34
N ASP A 187 -2.26 -9.03 16.94
CA ASP A 187 -3.35 -9.35 17.89
C ASP A 187 -4.68 -9.66 17.19
N VAL A 188 -4.88 -9.15 15.97
CA VAL A 188 -6.13 -9.32 15.21
C VAL A 188 -6.06 -10.49 14.23
N CYS A 189 -4.90 -10.75 13.70
CA CYS A 189 -4.64 -11.75 12.67
C CYS A 189 -3.60 -12.79 13.12
N ALA A 190 -3.56 -13.14 14.42
CA ALA A 190 -2.76 -14.29 14.83
C ALA A 190 -3.22 -15.53 14.03
N PRO A 191 -2.33 -16.22 13.35
CA PRO A 191 -0.88 -16.21 13.40
C PRO A 191 -0.19 -15.29 12.37
N PHE A 192 -0.89 -14.31 11.78
CA PHE A 192 -0.39 -13.48 10.70
C PHE A 192 0.17 -12.18 11.29
N PHE A 193 1.48 -12.00 11.18
CA PHE A 193 2.15 -10.76 11.53
C PHE A 193 2.15 -9.87 10.29
N THR A 194 1.56 -8.68 10.37
CA THR A 194 1.78 -7.68 9.33
C THR A 194 2.99 -6.86 9.72
N ASP A 195 3.91 -6.76 8.77
CA ASP A 195 5.08 -5.91 8.92
C ASP A 195 4.77 -4.49 8.45
N HIS A 196 3.92 -4.35 7.41
CA HIS A 196 3.58 -3.07 6.80
C HIS A 196 2.15 -3.02 6.26
N VAL A 197 1.55 -1.84 6.33
CA VAL A 197 0.40 -1.44 5.52
C VAL A 197 0.80 -0.18 4.75
N ILE A 198 0.81 -0.25 3.44
CA ILE A 198 1.20 0.84 2.56
C ILE A 198 -0.01 1.26 1.74
N MET A 199 -0.39 2.53 1.81
CA MET A 199 -1.59 3.04 1.13
C MET A 199 -1.34 4.41 0.50
N VAL A 200 -1.82 4.62 -0.72
CA VAL A 200 -2.13 5.95 -1.23
C VAL A 200 -3.49 6.35 -0.69
N GLN A 201 -3.54 7.42 0.08
CA GLN A 201 -4.72 8.01 0.68
C GLN A 201 -5.14 9.23 -0.13
N ASP A 202 -6.39 9.24 -0.57
CA ASP A 202 -7.04 10.32 -1.32
C ASP A 202 -8.07 10.99 -0.42
N TYR A 203 -7.74 12.16 0.07
CA TYR A 203 -8.57 12.89 1.02
C TYR A 203 -9.74 13.62 0.37
N ASP A 204 -9.70 13.90 -0.94
CA ASP A 204 -10.82 14.52 -1.66
C ASP A 204 -11.94 13.51 -1.94
N ARG A 205 -11.57 12.30 -2.40
CA ARG A 205 -12.56 11.26 -2.68
C ARG A 205 -12.82 10.35 -1.49
N CYS A 206 -12.15 10.58 -0.36
CA CYS A 206 -12.26 9.77 0.84
C CYS A 206 -11.99 8.28 0.57
N MET A 207 -10.91 7.98 -0.15
CA MET A 207 -10.53 6.63 -0.55
C MET A 207 -9.05 6.35 -0.26
N ALA A 208 -8.72 5.09 0.02
CA ALA A 208 -7.34 4.64 0.09
C ALA A 208 -7.16 3.37 -0.72
N PHE A 209 -6.01 3.27 -1.38
CA PHE A 209 -5.60 2.16 -2.22
C PHE A 209 -4.23 1.67 -1.78
N GLY A 210 -4.08 0.39 -1.50
CA GLY A 210 -2.83 -0.04 -0.93
C GLY A 210 -2.64 -1.54 -0.87
N CYS A 211 -1.69 -1.94 -0.04
CA CYS A 211 -1.33 -3.32 0.16
C CYS A 211 -0.96 -3.61 1.61
N VAL A 212 -1.35 -4.76 2.09
CA VAL A 212 -0.94 -5.33 3.39
C VAL A 212 0.15 -6.34 3.14
N PHE A 213 1.27 -6.18 3.82
CA PHE A 213 2.44 -7.06 3.77
C PHE A 213 2.67 -7.71 5.12
N GLY A 214 3.09 -8.98 5.12
CA GLY A 214 3.40 -9.69 6.36
C GLY A 214 4.08 -11.03 6.13
N LYS A 215 4.60 -11.62 7.21
CA LYS A 215 5.24 -12.93 7.17
C LYS A 215 4.19 -14.04 7.01
N GLY A 216 4.46 -14.98 6.13
CA GLY A 216 3.66 -16.20 5.97
C GLY A 216 2.46 -16.07 5.04
N PHE A 217 2.24 -14.92 4.40
CA PHE A 217 1.23 -14.78 3.37
C PHE A 217 1.70 -13.88 2.21
N ASP A 218 1.05 -14.06 1.08
CA ASP A 218 1.27 -13.17 -0.08
C ASP A 218 0.69 -11.80 0.19
N PRO A 219 1.32 -10.71 -0.29
CA PRO A 219 0.79 -9.36 -0.16
C PRO A 219 -0.65 -9.23 -0.67
N ILE A 220 -1.49 -8.51 0.07
CA ILE A 220 -2.92 -8.39 -0.22
C ILE A 220 -3.25 -6.96 -0.60
N MET A 221 -3.69 -6.76 -1.85
CA MET A 221 -4.19 -5.46 -2.29
C MET A 221 -5.50 -5.13 -1.59
N ILE A 222 -5.61 -3.90 -1.09
CA ILE A 222 -6.76 -3.40 -0.35
C ILE A 222 -7.27 -2.09 -0.95
N THR A 223 -8.54 -1.81 -0.73
CA THR A 223 -9.16 -0.50 -0.92
C THR A 223 -10.02 -0.19 0.28
N ALA A 224 -10.00 1.05 0.72
CA ALA A 224 -10.78 1.51 1.85
C ALA A 224 -11.50 2.82 1.53
N TYR A 225 -12.59 3.07 2.27
CA TYR A 225 -13.32 4.33 2.24
C TYR A 225 -13.11 5.06 3.55
N ALA A 226 -12.88 6.37 3.49
CA ALA A 226 -12.67 7.17 4.68
C ALA A 226 -13.98 7.57 5.36
N LYS A 227 -13.91 7.62 6.69
CA LYS A 227 -14.81 8.35 7.54
C LYS A 227 -13.96 9.20 8.47
N PHE A 228 -14.06 10.53 8.36
CA PHE A 228 -13.38 11.45 9.27
C PHE A 228 -14.06 11.41 10.66
N LEU A 229 -13.27 11.46 11.71
CA LEU A 229 -13.70 11.35 13.11
C LEU A 229 -13.61 12.69 13.83
#